data_c2ce5a8a4bc62d8d8721f6988d381b47
#
_entry.id   c2ce5a8a4bc62d8d8721f6988d381b47
#
_cell.length_a   1.000
_cell.length_b   1.000
_cell.length_c   1.000
_cell.angle_alpha   90.00
_cell.angle_beta   90.00
_cell.angle_gamma   90.00
#
_symmetry.space_group_name_H-M   'P 1'
#
loop_
_entity.id
_entity.type
_entity.pdbx_description
1 polymer ?
#
loop_
_entity_poly.entity_id
_entity_poly.type
_entity_poly.pdbx_seq_one_letter_code
_entity_poly.pdbx_strand_id
1 'polypeptide(L)'
;MIKTFVKKPVKVQAVQWTGDNYVEIACFVGHVRSVYNLNSEYTIIETFEGDHCLRNSDWIIRGFNGEIYSCDPDIFEKTYAEVIYD
;
A
#
# COMPACT_ATOMS: atom_id res chain seq x y z
N MET A 1 25.25 8.93 20.65
CA MET A 1 24.67 10.29 20.61
C MET A 1 23.33 10.28 19.89
N ILE A 2 22.31 10.84 20.50
CA ILE A 2 20.99 10.94 19.90
C ILE A 2 20.99 12.12 18.93
N LYS A 3 20.51 11.91 17.72
CA LYS A 3 20.35 12.95 16.70
C LYS A 3 18.93 12.90 16.16
N THR A 4 18.44 14.05 15.74
CA THR A 4 17.12 14.15 15.12
C THR A 4 17.27 14.13 13.62
N PHE A 5 16.42 13.32 12.96
CA PHE A 5 16.44 13.20 11.50
C PHE A 5 15.05 13.47 10.95
N VAL A 6 15.01 13.98 9.75
CA VAL A 6 13.78 14.11 8.99
C VAL A 6 13.91 13.23 7.74
N LYS A 7 12.82 12.55 7.39
CA LYS A 7 12.80 11.70 6.20
C LYS A 7 12.88 12.58 4.95
N LYS A 8 13.80 12.25 4.04
CA LYS A 8 13.91 12.96 2.77
C LYS A 8 12.65 12.72 1.94
N PRO A 9 12.17 13.72 1.20
CA PRO A 9 10.99 13.56 0.36
C PRO A 9 11.32 12.68 -0.85
N VAL A 10 10.87 11.44 -0.80
CA VAL A 10 11.01 10.47 -1.88
C VAL A 10 9.63 10.16 -2.41
N LYS A 11 9.44 10.25 -3.73
CA LYS A 11 8.17 9.94 -4.36
C LYS A 11 7.89 8.45 -4.28
N VAL A 12 6.66 8.10 -3.94
CA VAL A 12 6.17 6.72 -3.96
C VAL A 12 4.89 6.68 -4.77
N GLN A 13 4.52 5.50 -5.23
CA GLN A 13 3.22 5.27 -5.85
C GLN A 13 2.36 4.53 -4.86
N ALA A 14 1.06 4.80 -4.87
CA ALA A 14 0.14 4.16 -3.96
C ALA A 14 -1.23 4.03 -4.60
N VAL A 15 -1.96 3.01 -4.17
CA VAL A 15 -3.35 2.78 -4.56
C VAL A 15 -4.14 2.40 -3.32
N GLN A 16 -5.34 2.92 -3.21
CA GLN A 16 -6.20 2.62 -2.06
C GLN A 16 -7.05 1.39 -2.35
N TRP A 17 -7.11 0.49 -1.40
CA TRP A 17 -8.00 -0.67 -1.44
C TRP A 17 -9.42 -0.22 -1.06
N THR A 18 -10.36 -0.34 -1.99
CA THR A 18 -11.73 0.12 -1.80
C THR A 18 -12.71 -1.01 -1.51
N GLY A 19 -12.22 -2.25 -1.50
CA GLY A 19 -13.06 -3.42 -1.27
C GLY A 19 -13.53 -4.11 -2.54
N ASP A 20 -13.40 -3.45 -3.70
CA ASP A 20 -13.86 -4.00 -4.97
C ASP A 20 -12.88 -3.80 -6.14
N ASN A 21 -11.76 -3.15 -5.91
CA ASN A 21 -10.79 -2.87 -6.99
C ASN A 21 -9.67 -3.92 -7.07
N TYR A 22 -10.03 -5.20 -7.13
CA TYR A 22 -9.08 -6.31 -7.18
C TYR A 22 -8.11 -6.22 -8.35
N VAL A 23 -8.64 -5.91 -9.55
CA VAL A 23 -7.81 -5.88 -10.75
C VAL A 23 -6.78 -4.76 -10.66
N GLU A 24 -7.19 -3.60 -10.19
CA GLU A 24 -6.30 -2.47 -9.99
C GLU A 24 -5.17 -2.82 -9.02
N ILE A 25 -5.51 -3.42 -7.88
CA ILE A 25 -4.55 -3.84 -6.89
C ILE A 25 -3.59 -4.89 -7.45
N ALA A 26 -4.13 -5.90 -8.12
CA ALA A 26 -3.33 -6.97 -8.69
C ALA A 26 -2.35 -6.45 -9.73
N CYS A 27 -2.78 -5.53 -10.58
CA CYS A 27 -1.91 -4.90 -11.58
C CYS A 27 -0.84 -4.04 -10.92
N PHE A 28 -1.20 -3.34 -9.85
CA PHE A 28 -0.27 -2.47 -9.15
C PHE A 28 0.82 -3.27 -8.42
N VAL A 29 0.42 -4.30 -7.68
CA VAL A 29 1.35 -5.12 -6.90
C VAL A 29 2.22 -6.00 -7.81
N GLY A 30 1.66 -6.49 -8.90
CA GLY A 30 2.33 -7.49 -9.75
C GLY A 30 2.42 -8.83 -9.00
N HIS A 31 2.90 -9.85 -9.59
CA HIS A 31 3.22 -11.16 -8.97
C HIS A 31 2.22 -11.66 -7.92
N VAL A 32 0.94 -11.30 -8.07
CA VAL A 32 -0.12 -11.73 -7.16
C VAL A 32 -0.50 -13.17 -7.51
N ARG A 33 -0.48 -14.04 -6.50
CA ARG A 33 -0.91 -15.44 -6.65
C ARG A 33 -2.40 -15.58 -6.45
N SER A 34 -2.93 -14.90 -5.43
CA SER A 34 -4.36 -14.93 -5.17
C SER A 34 -4.77 -13.72 -4.33
N VAL A 35 -6.06 -13.41 -4.38
CA VAL A 35 -6.68 -12.40 -3.54
C VAL A 35 -7.96 -13.02 -3.00
N TYR A 36 -8.13 -13.00 -1.70
CA TYR A 36 -9.34 -13.54 -1.09
C TYR A 36 -9.71 -12.79 0.19
N ASN A 37 -10.99 -12.80 0.50
CA ASN A 37 -11.48 -12.21 1.74
C ASN A 37 -11.25 -13.19 2.88
N LEU A 38 -10.50 -12.79 3.90
CA LEU A 38 -10.31 -13.57 5.11
C LEU A 38 -11.60 -13.56 5.94
N ASN A 39 -12.19 -12.38 6.06
CA ASN A 39 -13.49 -12.20 6.72
C ASN A 39 -14.08 -10.87 6.23
N SER A 40 -15.11 -10.35 6.90
CA SER A 40 -15.78 -9.12 6.50
C SER A 40 -14.89 -7.87 6.59
N GLU A 41 -13.79 -7.93 7.35
CA GLU A 41 -12.92 -6.78 7.56
C GLU A 41 -11.62 -6.85 6.77
N TYR A 42 -11.13 -8.07 6.48
CA TYR A 42 -9.79 -8.25 5.96
C TYR A 42 -9.78 -9.00 4.64
N THR A 43 -8.93 -8.52 3.76
CA THR A 43 -8.62 -9.17 2.48
C THR A 43 -7.14 -9.52 2.48
N ILE A 44 -6.83 -10.73 2.03
CA ILE A 44 -5.45 -11.20 1.91
C ILE A 44 -5.05 -11.13 0.44
N ILE A 45 -3.92 -10.51 0.19
CA ILE A 45 -3.27 -10.55 -1.12
C ILE A 45 -2.03 -11.42 -0.97
N GLU A 46 -2.05 -12.59 -1.59
CA GLU A 46 -0.91 -13.50 -1.57
C GLU A 46 0.01 -13.19 -2.73
N THR A 47 1.27 -12.94 -2.42
CA THR A 47 2.30 -12.72 -3.44
C THR A 47 3.45 -13.70 -3.24
N PHE A 48 4.32 -13.81 -4.24
CA PHE A 48 5.50 -14.65 -4.13
C PHE A 48 6.49 -14.15 -3.08
N GLU A 49 6.38 -12.90 -2.67
CA GLU A 49 7.25 -12.29 -1.67
C GLU A 49 6.65 -12.30 -0.27
N GLY A 50 5.39 -12.70 -0.15
CA GLY A 50 4.69 -12.75 1.13
C GLY A 50 3.24 -12.29 0.99
N ASP A 51 2.51 -12.38 2.08
CA ASP A 51 1.10 -12.03 2.11
C ASP A 51 0.89 -10.66 2.70
N HIS A 52 -0.09 -9.94 2.15
CA HIS A 52 -0.50 -8.63 2.65
C HIS A 52 -1.93 -8.73 3.15
N CYS A 53 -2.15 -8.31 4.39
CA CYS A 53 -3.48 -8.28 4.99
C CYS A 53 -3.99 -6.83 4.97
N LEU A 54 -5.10 -6.62 4.28
CA LEU A 54 -5.66 -5.29 4.06
C LEU A 54 -7.05 -5.16 4.67
N ARG A 55 -7.29 -4.01 5.29
CA ARG A 55 -8.64 -3.57 5.63
C ARG A 55 -9.13 -2.63 4.54
N ASN A 56 -10.45 -2.48 4.43
CA ASN A 56 -11.02 -1.51 3.50
C ASN A 56 -10.44 -0.12 3.81
N SER A 57 -10.10 0.61 2.75
CA SER A 57 -9.50 1.94 2.78
C SER A 57 -8.00 1.96 3.07
N ASP A 58 -7.37 0.82 3.37
CA ASP A 58 -5.92 0.77 3.49
C ASP A 58 -5.26 1.12 2.16
N TRP A 59 -4.09 1.73 2.23
CA TRP A 59 -3.30 2.03 1.06
C TRP A 59 -2.23 0.98 0.85
N ILE A 60 -1.98 0.65 -0.41
CA ILE A 60 -0.85 -0.18 -0.81
C ILE A 60 0.16 0.74 -1.47
N ILE A 61 1.40 0.68 -1.00
CA ILE A 61 2.44 1.60 -1.41
C ILE A 61 3.55 0.82 -2.09
N ARG A 62 4.03 1.34 -3.21
CA ARG A 62 5.25 0.87 -3.85
C ARG A 62 6.34 1.87 -3.53
N GLY A 63 7.34 1.43 -2.77
CA GLY A 63 8.43 2.27 -2.34
C GLY A 63 9.49 2.48 -3.41
N PHE A 64 10.53 3.20 -3.05
CA PHE A 64 11.59 3.60 -3.95
C PHE A 64 12.30 2.41 -4.62
N ASN A 65 12.48 1.33 -3.89
CA ASN A 65 13.16 0.13 -4.41
C ASN A 65 12.17 -0.92 -4.95
N GLY A 66 10.93 -0.55 -5.16
CA GLY A 66 9.90 -1.46 -5.65
C GLY A 66 9.26 -2.32 -4.57
N GLU A 67 9.63 -2.14 -3.32
CA GLU A 67 9.03 -2.85 -2.19
C GLU A 67 7.56 -2.47 -2.03
N ILE A 68 6.74 -3.45 -1.67
CA ILE A 68 5.30 -3.27 -1.49
C ILE A 68 4.98 -3.37 0.00
N TYR A 69 4.23 -2.41 0.51
CA TYR A 69 3.76 -2.42 1.89
C TYR A 69 2.41 -1.73 1.99
N SER A 70 1.70 -2.02 3.08
CA SER A 70 0.38 -1.44 3.32
C SER A 70 0.45 -0.39 4.42
N CYS A 71 -0.51 0.51 4.41
CA CYS A 71 -0.57 1.62 5.36
C CYS A 71 -2.02 1.92 5.69
N ASP A 72 -2.29 2.13 6.97
CA ASP A 72 -3.57 2.60 7.46
C ASP A 72 -3.92 3.96 6.82
N PRO A 73 -5.18 4.20 6.45
CA PRO A 73 -5.55 5.43 5.75
C PRO A 73 -5.27 6.70 6.56
N ASP A 74 -5.45 6.67 7.88
CA ASP A 74 -5.19 7.85 8.71
C ASP A 74 -3.70 8.16 8.77
N ILE A 75 -2.88 7.13 8.89
CA ILE A 75 -1.42 7.27 8.90
C ILE A 75 -0.95 7.72 7.52
N PHE A 76 -1.52 7.16 6.46
CA PHE A 76 -1.17 7.53 5.09
C PHE A 76 -1.43 9.02 4.85
N GLU A 77 -2.59 9.50 5.24
CA GLU A 77 -2.99 10.89 5.05
C GLU A 77 -2.06 11.86 5.78
N LYS A 78 -1.57 11.47 6.95
CA LYS A 78 -0.64 12.29 7.74
C LYS A 78 0.78 12.26 7.22
N THR A 79 1.15 11.20 6.50
CA THR A 79 2.53 10.96 6.08
C THR A 79 2.79 11.41 4.65
N TYR A 80 1.79 11.29 3.76
CA TYR A 80 1.95 11.52 2.33
C TYR A 80 1.00 12.59 1.82
N ALA A 81 1.43 13.28 0.77
CA ALA A 81 0.59 14.20 0.03
C ALA A 81 0.67 13.85 -1.44
N GLU A 82 -0.47 13.92 -2.13
CA GLU A 82 -0.50 13.63 -3.55
C GLU A 82 0.28 14.69 -4.32
N VAL A 83 1.09 14.23 -5.27
CA VAL A 83 1.80 15.12 -6.19
C VAL A 83 0.89 15.34 -7.39
N ILE A 84 0.51 16.58 -7.60
CA ILE A 84 -0.37 16.96 -8.70
C ILE A 84 0.48 17.66 -9.74
N TYR A 85 0.43 17.16 -10.97
CA TYR A 85 1.13 17.76 -12.11
C TYR A 85 0.15 18.58 -12.92
N ASP A 86 0.54 19.79 -13.24
CA ASP A 86 -0.23 20.68 -14.10
C ASP A 86 0.02 20.32 -15.58
#